data_4baf40a26704fe92c344c1df544ba706
#
_entry.id   4baf40a26704fe92c344c1df544ba706
#
_cell.length_a   1.000
_cell.length_b   1.000
_cell.length_c   1.000
_cell.angle_alpha   90.00
_cell.angle_beta   90.00
_cell.angle_gamma   90.00
#
_symmetry.space_group_name_H-M   'P 1'
#
loop_
_entity.id
_entity.type
_entity.pdbx_description
1 polymer ?
#
loop_
_entity_poly.entity_id
_entity_poly.type
_entity_poly.pdbx_seq_one_letter_code
_entity_poly.pdbx_strand_id
1 'polypeptide(L)'
;YWVMAGNQGKIGGNPLDILADYLRMILHLDIWQFNLMLRKLRLKTNEVDRLLGITGYLDMAISVGGFRRSLEGYCIPQLEENANKVYLHMEGGWHPLLTHPVKNSIRADRGVLLTGSNASGKSTFLKMVAVNAVLAQTIHTCTAESYHAPVFRIFSSMALRDSIQNGESYYIVEIRSLKRILDAAQTETAPVLSFVDEVLRGTNTVERIAAATQIL
;
A
#
# COMPACT_ATOMS: atom_id res chain seq x y z
N TYR A 1 -25.07 26.77 -18.23
CA TYR A 1 -25.50 25.76 -17.22
C TYR A 1 -26.83 25.12 -17.59
N TRP A 2 -27.79 25.91 -18.09
CA TRP A 2 -29.14 25.43 -18.44
C TRP A 2 -29.19 24.51 -19.68
N VAL A 3 -28.24 24.66 -20.58
CA VAL A 3 -28.17 23.89 -21.85
C VAL A 3 -27.54 22.49 -21.63
N MET A 4 -26.83 22.25 -20.53
CA MET A 4 -26.25 20.95 -20.19
C MET A 4 -27.20 19.99 -19.44
N ALA A 5 -28.28 20.51 -18.88
CA ALA A 5 -29.32 19.68 -18.28
C ALA A 5 -30.25 19.16 -19.37
N GLY A 6 -29.75 18.30 -20.23
CA GLY A 6 -30.60 17.44 -21.06
C GLY A 6 -31.49 16.64 -20.11
N ASN A 7 -32.78 16.73 -20.34
CA ASN A 7 -33.84 16.09 -19.56
C ASN A 7 -33.72 14.55 -19.66
N GLN A 8 -32.73 13.98 -18.97
CA GLN A 8 -32.57 12.53 -18.87
C GLN A 8 -33.72 11.99 -18.02
N GLY A 9 -34.80 11.58 -18.64
CA GLY A 9 -35.81 10.78 -17.96
C GLY A 9 -37.28 11.13 -18.18
N LYS A 10 -37.64 12.07 -19.08
CA LYS A 10 -39.05 12.24 -19.47
C LYS A 10 -39.26 11.80 -20.92
N ILE A 11 -39.60 10.55 -21.09
CA ILE A 11 -40.21 10.06 -22.32
C ILE A 11 -41.64 10.64 -22.36
N GLY A 12 -41.78 11.78 -22.98
CA GLY A 12 -43.03 12.54 -23.04
C GLY A 12 -42.72 14.00 -23.40
N GLY A 13 -41.88 14.21 -24.40
CA GLY A 13 -41.40 15.52 -24.78
C GLY A 13 -42.42 16.29 -25.58
N ASN A 14 -42.59 17.59 -25.28
CA ASN A 14 -43.20 18.56 -26.16
C ASN A 14 -42.56 18.43 -27.56
N PRO A 15 -43.33 18.57 -28.68
CA PRO A 15 -42.76 18.57 -30.03
C PRO A 15 -41.59 19.55 -30.20
N LEU A 16 -41.58 20.64 -29.45
CA LEU A 16 -40.50 21.63 -29.41
C LEU A 16 -39.18 21.10 -28.80
N ASP A 17 -39.27 20.22 -27.81
CA ASP A 17 -38.08 19.60 -27.21
C ASP A 17 -37.41 18.62 -28.16
N ILE A 18 -38.22 17.85 -28.89
CA ILE A 18 -37.75 16.92 -29.95
C ILE A 18 -37.05 17.71 -31.07
N LEU A 19 -37.63 18.80 -31.51
CA LEU A 19 -37.04 19.66 -32.54
C LEU A 19 -35.71 20.28 -32.06
N ALA A 20 -35.66 20.70 -30.80
CA ALA A 20 -34.45 21.24 -30.20
C ALA A 20 -33.32 20.17 -30.09
N ASP A 21 -33.65 18.92 -29.78
CA ASP A 21 -32.70 17.81 -29.72
C ASP A 21 -32.18 17.45 -31.15
N TYR A 22 -33.02 17.47 -32.16
CA TYR A 22 -32.59 17.29 -33.56
C TYR A 22 -31.65 18.42 -34.00
N LEU A 23 -31.96 19.68 -33.70
CA LEU A 23 -31.08 20.82 -34.01
C LEU A 23 -29.73 20.71 -33.25
N ARG A 24 -29.73 20.30 -31.98
CA ARG A 24 -28.53 20.03 -31.24
C ARG A 24 -27.65 18.98 -31.93
N MET A 25 -28.26 17.86 -32.39
CA MET A 25 -27.57 16.76 -33.04
C MET A 25 -26.97 17.20 -34.37
N ILE A 26 -27.75 17.92 -35.20
CA ILE A 26 -27.31 18.40 -36.53
C ILE A 26 -26.19 19.44 -36.40
N LEU A 27 -26.28 20.35 -35.43
CA LEU A 27 -25.29 21.40 -35.20
C LEU A 27 -24.11 20.95 -34.34
N HIS A 28 -24.09 19.69 -33.92
CA HIS A 28 -23.04 19.10 -33.04
C HIS A 28 -22.73 19.98 -31.82
N LEU A 29 -23.74 20.60 -31.21
CA LEU A 29 -23.58 21.57 -30.11
C LEU A 29 -22.88 20.94 -28.89
N ASP A 30 -23.10 19.64 -28.67
CA ASP A 30 -22.47 18.91 -27.57
C ASP A 30 -20.94 18.77 -27.76
N ILE A 31 -20.50 18.53 -28.99
CA ILE A 31 -19.07 18.47 -29.34
C ILE A 31 -18.44 19.86 -29.20
N TRP A 32 -19.14 20.90 -29.66
CA TRP A 32 -18.65 22.28 -29.52
C TRP A 32 -18.52 22.69 -28.05
N GLN A 33 -19.53 22.40 -27.24
CA GLN A 33 -19.50 22.66 -25.78
C GLN A 33 -18.40 21.88 -25.07
N PHE A 34 -18.23 20.60 -25.43
CA PHE A 34 -17.16 19.76 -24.92
C PHE A 34 -15.78 20.36 -25.23
N ASN A 35 -15.54 20.79 -26.46
CA ASN A 35 -14.30 21.45 -26.86
C ASN A 35 -14.06 22.78 -26.12
N LEU A 36 -15.10 23.58 -25.90
CA LEU A 36 -15.00 24.79 -25.09
C LEU A 36 -14.64 24.47 -23.64
N MET A 37 -15.25 23.45 -23.06
CA MET A 37 -14.94 22.98 -21.72
C MET A 37 -13.51 22.49 -21.61
N LEU A 38 -13.06 21.66 -22.56
CA LEU A 38 -11.67 21.18 -22.61
C LEU A 38 -10.67 22.33 -22.72
N ARG A 39 -10.97 23.32 -23.58
CA ARG A 39 -10.11 24.51 -23.72
C ARG A 39 -10.00 25.29 -22.41
N LYS A 40 -11.11 25.47 -21.69
CA LYS A 40 -11.10 26.14 -20.38
C LYS A 40 -10.37 25.32 -19.31
N LEU A 41 -10.53 24.00 -19.30
CA LEU A 41 -9.84 23.10 -18.38
C LEU A 41 -8.33 23.11 -18.62
N ARG A 42 -7.88 23.06 -19.90
CA ARG A 42 -6.45 23.14 -20.24
C ARG A 42 -5.77 24.42 -19.77
N LEU A 43 -6.51 25.53 -19.68
CA LEU A 43 -5.99 26.78 -19.15
C LEU A 43 -5.94 26.82 -17.63
N LYS A 44 -6.62 25.87 -16.94
CA LYS A 44 -6.78 25.80 -15.48
C LYS A 44 -6.35 24.47 -14.89
N THR A 45 -5.41 23.78 -15.55
CA THR A 45 -4.91 22.47 -15.07
C THR A 45 -4.36 22.58 -13.64
N ASN A 46 -3.59 23.61 -13.34
CA ASN A 46 -3.02 23.81 -12.01
C ASN A 46 -4.09 23.96 -10.92
N GLU A 47 -5.18 24.67 -11.20
CA GLU A 47 -6.30 24.81 -10.26
C GLU A 47 -7.06 23.49 -10.08
N VAL A 48 -7.23 22.74 -11.17
CA VAL A 48 -7.86 21.40 -11.12
C VAL A 48 -6.98 20.44 -10.30
N ASP A 49 -5.68 20.41 -10.55
CA ASP A 49 -4.74 19.57 -9.80
C ASP A 49 -4.72 19.95 -8.31
N ARG A 50 -4.78 21.24 -8.01
CA ARG A 50 -4.87 21.71 -6.62
C ARG A 50 -6.18 21.28 -5.95
N LEU A 51 -7.31 21.36 -6.65
CA LEU A 51 -8.60 20.89 -6.13
C LEU A 51 -8.59 19.37 -5.90
N LEU A 52 -8.05 18.61 -6.83
CA LEU A 52 -7.89 17.17 -6.68
C LEU A 52 -6.99 16.83 -5.49
N GLY A 53 -5.88 17.55 -5.33
CA GLY A 53 -4.98 17.39 -4.18
C GLY A 53 -5.66 17.66 -2.85
N ILE A 54 -6.42 18.76 -2.74
CA ILE A 54 -7.18 19.10 -1.51
C ILE A 54 -8.24 18.03 -1.22
N THR A 55 -9.00 17.63 -2.25
CA THR A 55 -10.05 16.61 -2.09
C THR A 55 -9.45 15.28 -1.67
N GLY A 56 -8.34 14.86 -2.31
CA GLY A 56 -7.62 13.64 -1.96
C GLY A 56 -7.06 13.67 -0.53
N TYR A 57 -6.54 14.81 -0.10
CA TYR A 57 -6.08 14.98 1.29
C TYR A 57 -7.23 14.85 2.30
N LEU A 58 -8.37 15.45 2.03
CA LEU A 58 -9.56 15.33 2.89
C LEU A 58 -10.07 13.89 2.95
N ASP A 59 -10.15 13.21 1.80
CA ASP A 59 -10.57 11.81 1.72
C ASP A 59 -9.60 10.89 2.49
N MET A 60 -8.29 11.11 2.33
CA MET A 60 -7.27 10.41 3.11
C MET A 60 -7.45 10.65 4.62
N ALA A 61 -7.65 11.90 5.04
CA ALA A 61 -7.80 12.22 6.46
C ALA A 61 -9.05 11.58 7.08
N ILE A 62 -10.17 11.56 6.33
CA ILE A 62 -11.41 10.88 6.73
C ILE A 62 -11.20 9.38 6.83
N SER A 63 -10.54 8.78 5.83
CA SER A 63 -10.26 7.33 5.77
C SER A 63 -9.36 6.89 6.93
N VAL A 64 -8.28 7.63 7.21
CA VAL A 64 -7.39 7.36 8.35
C VAL A 64 -8.13 7.52 9.68
N GLY A 65 -8.96 8.57 9.82
CA GLY A 65 -9.80 8.78 10.99
C GLY A 65 -10.80 7.64 11.20
N GLY A 66 -11.42 7.15 10.12
CA GLY A 66 -12.31 5.99 10.12
C GLY A 66 -11.57 4.71 10.53
N PHE A 67 -10.40 4.46 9.96
CA PHE A 67 -9.55 3.32 10.34
C PHE A 67 -9.17 3.36 11.83
N ARG A 68 -8.69 4.49 12.34
CA ARG A 68 -8.34 4.63 13.77
C ARG A 68 -9.53 4.37 14.69
N ARG A 69 -10.73 4.79 14.30
CA ARG A 69 -11.97 4.53 15.05
C ARG A 69 -12.38 3.06 15.06
N SER A 70 -12.07 2.33 14.00
CA SER A 70 -12.41 0.90 13.90
C SER A 70 -11.49 0.00 14.74
N LEU A 71 -10.37 0.54 15.22
CA LEU A 71 -9.40 -0.20 16.05
C LEU A 71 -9.80 -0.13 17.52
N GLU A 72 -9.58 -1.20 18.27
CA GLU A 72 -9.70 -1.23 19.75
C GLU A 72 -8.67 -0.33 20.44
N GLY A 73 -7.58 0.00 19.76
CA GLY A 73 -6.54 0.90 20.20
C GLY A 73 -5.49 1.09 19.10
N TYR A 74 -4.65 2.09 19.22
CA TYR A 74 -3.52 2.33 18.34
C TYR A 74 -2.51 3.24 19.03
N CYS A 75 -1.28 3.27 18.53
CA CYS A 75 -0.31 4.29 18.93
C CYS A 75 0.14 5.13 17.72
N ILE A 76 0.64 6.30 18.02
CA ILE A 76 1.36 7.14 17.05
C ILE A 76 2.82 6.71 17.09
N PRO A 77 3.42 6.25 15.99
CA PRO A 77 4.80 5.81 15.97
C PRO A 77 5.78 6.96 16.17
N GLN A 78 6.89 6.68 16.82
CA GLN A 78 8.04 7.57 16.86
C GLN A 78 9.04 7.12 15.79
N LEU A 79 9.19 7.93 14.75
CA LEU A 79 10.07 7.65 13.61
C LEU A 79 11.25 8.60 13.61
N GLU A 80 12.46 8.06 13.43
CA GLU A 80 13.69 8.83 13.29
C GLU A 80 14.15 8.86 11.83
N GLU A 81 14.24 10.04 11.23
CA GLU A 81 14.60 10.18 9.80
C GLU A 81 16.08 9.95 9.53
N ASN A 82 16.97 10.27 10.45
CA ASN A 82 18.43 10.16 10.29
C ASN A 82 19.07 9.37 11.44
N ALA A 83 18.54 8.19 11.71
CA ALA A 83 19.05 7.36 12.80
C ALA A 83 20.47 6.84 12.50
N ASN A 84 21.40 7.05 13.41
CA ASN A 84 22.75 6.48 13.35
C ASN A 84 22.78 4.98 13.65
N LYS A 85 21.67 4.44 14.14
CA LYS A 85 21.51 3.00 14.49
C LYS A 85 20.25 2.45 13.88
N VAL A 86 20.33 1.22 13.42
CA VAL A 86 19.17 0.47 12.91
C VAL A 86 18.58 -0.31 14.09
N TYR A 87 17.32 -0.01 14.42
CA TYR A 87 16.57 -0.70 15.47
C TYR A 87 15.08 -0.72 15.16
N LEU A 88 14.34 -1.64 15.73
CA LEU A 88 12.88 -1.68 15.70
C LEU A 88 12.38 -2.16 17.06
N HIS A 89 11.69 -1.29 17.78
CA HIS A 89 11.08 -1.60 19.07
C HIS A 89 9.56 -1.42 18.94
N MET A 90 8.82 -2.48 19.15
CA MET A 90 7.36 -2.48 19.17
C MET A 90 6.86 -3.28 20.38
N GLU A 91 5.99 -2.69 21.16
CA GLU A 91 5.38 -3.33 22.32
C GLU A 91 3.89 -3.55 22.10
N GLY A 92 3.41 -4.71 22.51
CA GLY A 92 2.00 -5.06 22.45
C GLY A 92 1.39 -4.96 21.06
N GLY A 93 2.16 -5.25 20.00
CA GLY A 93 1.69 -5.18 18.61
C GLY A 93 0.73 -6.31 18.27
N TRP A 94 -0.25 -6.04 17.41
CA TRP A 94 -1.20 -7.03 16.88
C TRP A 94 -1.48 -6.82 15.40
N HIS A 95 -2.00 -7.88 14.77
CA HIS A 95 -2.35 -7.83 13.35
C HIS A 95 -3.77 -7.27 13.17
N PRO A 96 -3.98 -6.15 12.46
CA PRO A 96 -5.27 -5.45 12.41
C PRO A 96 -6.41 -6.23 11.75
N LEU A 97 -6.11 -7.26 10.97
CA LEU A 97 -7.12 -8.08 10.29
C LEU A 97 -7.56 -9.32 11.09
N LEU A 98 -7.02 -9.53 12.29
CA LEU A 98 -7.44 -10.65 13.14
C LEU A 98 -8.52 -10.21 14.10
N THR A 99 -9.57 -11.01 14.24
CA THR A 99 -10.71 -10.72 15.12
C THR A 99 -10.31 -10.82 16.62
N HIS A 100 -9.43 -11.74 16.95
CA HIS A 100 -8.92 -11.92 18.32
C HIS A 100 -7.40 -12.03 18.27
N PRO A 101 -6.68 -10.90 18.05
CA PRO A 101 -5.24 -10.93 17.91
C PRO A 101 -4.56 -11.15 19.26
N VAL A 102 -3.51 -11.98 19.25
CA VAL A 102 -2.59 -12.07 20.38
C VAL A 102 -1.57 -10.95 20.24
N LYS A 103 -1.43 -10.13 21.29
CA LYS A 103 -0.42 -9.07 21.33
C LYS A 103 0.96 -9.67 21.49
N ASN A 104 1.91 -9.17 20.72
CA ASN A 104 3.31 -9.57 20.73
C ASN A 104 4.23 -8.36 20.70
N SER A 105 5.40 -8.49 21.28
CA SER A 105 6.41 -7.44 21.31
C SER A 105 7.67 -7.91 20.59
N ILE A 106 8.41 -6.94 20.00
CA ILE A 106 9.71 -7.18 19.41
C ILE A 106 10.65 -6.04 19.76
N ARG A 107 11.89 -6.41 20.11
CA ARG A 107 13.00 -5.49 20.25
C ARG A 107 14.15 -6.04 19.41
N ALA A 108 14.41 -5.38 18.29
CA ALA A 108 15.41 -5.79 17.32
C ALA A 108 16.41 -4.65 17.09
N ASP A 109 17.65 -4.84 17.49
CA ASP A 109 18.78 -3.94 17.24
C ASP A 109 19.73 -4.52 16.16
N ARG A 110 19.37 -5.66 15.57
CA ARG A 110 20.08 -6.42 14.54
C ARG A 110 19.14 -7.40 13.85
N GLY A 111 19.63 -8.18 12.89
CA GLY A 111 18.84 -9.26 12.27
C GLY A 111 18.25 -10.22 13.31
N VAL A 112 17.02 -10.65 13.10
CA VAL A 112 16.27 -11.55 13.99
C VAL A 112 15.91 -12.81 13.24
N LEU A 113 16.31 -13.95 13.77
CA LEU A 113 15.91 -15.27 13.27
C LEU A 113 14.75 -15.80 14.12
N LEU A 114 13.58 -15.94 13.50
CA LEU A 114 12.38 -16.44 14.17
C LEU A 114 12.25 -17.96 13.98
N THR A 115 12.35 -18.72 15.05
CA THR A 115 12.24 -20.17 15.05
C THR A 115 10.99 -20.65 15.78
N GLY A 116 10.53 -21.85 15.49
CA GLY A 116 9.36 -22.45 16.14
C GLY A 116 8.72 -23.55 15.28
N SER A 117 7.81 -24.32 15.88
CA SER A 117 7.07 -25.38 15.16
C SER A 117 6.16 -24.84 14.06
N ASN A 118 5.74 -25.69 13.12
CA ASN A 118 4.72 -25.32 12.15
C ASN A 118 3.40 -24.96 12.88
N ALA A 119 2.67 -24.01 12.31
CA ALA A 119 1.44 -23.46 12.89
C ALA A 119 1.60 -22.73 14.23
N SER A 120 2.83 -22.38 14.66
CA SER A 120 3.06 -21.60 15.89
C SER A 120 2.80 -20.10 15.75
N GLY A 121 2.38 -19.61 14.58
CA GLY A 121 2.11 -18.20 14.33
C GLY A 121 3.29 -17.38 13.82
N LYS A 122 4.44 -17.99 13.43
CA LYS A 122 5.62 -17.28 12.90
C LYS A 122 5.29 -16.33 11.76
N SER A 123 4.63 -16.82 10.72
CA SER A 123 4.26 -16.01 9.55
C SER A 123 3.26 -14.91 9.90
N THR A 124 2.36 -15.15 10.85
CA THR A 124 1.44 -14.14 11.36
C THR A 124 2.18 -13.05 12.11
N PHE A 125 3.16 -13.42 12.93
CA PHE A 125 4.02 -12.48 13.64
C PHE A 125 4.84 -11.62 12.66
N LEU A 126 5.49 -12.21 11.66
CA LEU A 126 6.21 -11.46 10.63
C LEU A 126 5.30 -10.48 9.89
N LYS A 127 4.11 -10.92 9.48
CA LYS A 127 3.13 -10.07 8.81
C LYS A 127 2.64 -8.93 9.71
N MET A 128 2.43 -9.21 11.00
CA MET A 128 2.07 -8.20 11.99
C MET A 128 3.13 -7.09 12.09
N VAL A 129 4.40 -7.46 12.20
CA VAL A 129 5.51 -6.48 12.26
C VAL A 129 5.61 -5.71 10.95
N ALA A 130 5.54 -6.39 9.81
CA ALA A 130 5.62 -5.78 8.49
C ALA A 130 4.47 -4.78 8.24
N VAL A 131 3.24 -5.15 8.57
CA VAL A 131 2.06 -4.27 8.42
C VAL A 131 2.19 -3.05 9.32
N ASN A 132 2.60 -3.22 10.58
CA ASN A 132 2.82 -2.09 11.48
C ASN A 132 3.93 -1.15 10.98
N ALA A 133 5.02 -1.67 10.43
CA ALA A 133 6.08 -0.85 9.84
C ALA A 133 5.58 -0.03 8.64
N VAL A 134 4.72 -0.61 7.78
CA VAL A 134 4.09 0.11 6.66
C VAL A 134 3.11 1.17 7.17
N LEU A 135 2.22 0.82 8.09
CA LEU A 135 1.24 1.74 8.66
C LEU A 135 1.92 2.91 9.40
N ALA A 136 3.03 2.65 10.11
CA ALA A 136 3.83 3.67 10.77
C ALA A 136 4.28 4.76 9.80
N GLN A 137 4.83 4.36 8.66
CA GLN A 137 5.44 5.26 7.68
C GLN A 137 4.44 5.89 6.70
N THR A 138 3.26 5.32 6.55
CA THR A 138 2.25 5.82 5.60
C THR A 138 1.21 6.70 6.27
N ILE A 139 0.57 6.21 7.33
CA ILE A 139 -0.56 6.89 7.98
C ILE A 139 -0.30 7.26 9.44
N HIS A 140 0.97 7.16 9.90
CA HIS A 140 1.36 7.45 11.28
C HIS A 140 0.45 6.78 12.32
N THR A 141 0.19 5.48 12.14
CA THR A 141 -0.70 4.71 13.00
C THR A 141 -0.16 3.29 13.11
N CYS A 142 0.02 2.78 14.33
CA CYS A 142 0.38 1.40 14.57
C CYS A 142 -0.66 0.71 15.43
N THR A 143 -0.97 -0.55 15.09
CA THR A 143 -1.74 -1.45 15.94
C THR A 143 -0.80 -2.05 16.99
N ALA A 144 -0.37 -1.22 17.93
CA ALA A 144 0.58 -1.53 18.97
C ALA A 144 0.38 -0.59 20.17
N GLU A 145 0.96 -0.92 21.30
CA GLU A 145 1.01 -0.04 22.47
C GLU A 145 2.11 1.02 22.33
N SER A 146 3.25 0.66 21.75
CA SER A 146 4.30 1.59 21.34
C SER A 146 5.03 1.10 20.11
N TYR A 147 5.58 2.04 19.31
CA TYR A 147 6.38 1.75 18.12
C TYR A 147 7.46 2.82 17.95
N HIS A 148 8.73 2.38 17.93
CA HIS A 148 9.91 3.23 17.79
C HIS A 148 10.85 2.61 16.77
N ALA A 149 11.19 3.33 15.72
CA ALA A 149 12.08 2.85 14.67
C ALA A 149 12.59 4.01 13.80
N PRO A 150 13.70 3.85 13.06
CA PRO A 150 14.02 4.73 11.95
C PRO A 150 13.03 4.54 10.80
N VAL A 151 13.09 5.48 9.85
CA VAL A 151 12.38 5.32 8.57
C VAL A 151 13.12 4.28 7.72
N PHE A 152 12.41 3.22 7.35
CA PHE A 152 12.94 2.08 6.61
C PHE A 152 12.51 2.08 5.15
N ARG A 153 13.36 1.53 4.28
CA ARG A 153 12.90 0.92 3.03
C ARG A 153 12.47 -0.52 3.33
N ILE A 154 11.18 -0.78 3.15
CA ILE A 154 10.57 -2.06 3.54
C ILE A 154 10.53 -3.01 2.34
N PHE A 155 11.07 -4.22 2.52
CA PHE A 155 11.05 -5.30 1.55
C PHE A 155 10.41 -6.55 2.15
N SER A 156 9.82 -7.37 1.29
CA SER A 156 9.20 -8.62 1.72
C SER A 156 9.47 -9.73 0.69
N SER A 157 9.83 -10.90 1.20
CA SER A 157 9.86 -12.17 0.48
C SER A 157 9.03 -13.18 1.26
N MET A 158 7.71 -12.94 1.30
CA MET A 158 6.72 -13.75 2.02
C MET A 158 5.59 -14.13 1.07
N ALA A 159 5.08 -15.37 1.20
CA ALA A 159 3.90 -15.84 0.47
C ALA A 159 3.96 -15.59 -1.05
N LEU A 160 5.14 -15.80 -1.64
CA LEU A 160 5.33 -15.71 -3.08
C LEU A 160 4.40 -16.70 -3.79
N ARG A 161 3.82 -16.29 -4.92
CA ARG A 161 2.97 -17.14 -5.76
C ARG A 161 3.71 -17.46 -7.05
N ASP A 162 3.46 -18.64 -7.59
CA ASP A 162 3.93 -18.98 -8.93
C ASP A 162 3.37 -17.98 -9.94
N SER A 163 4.24 -17.42 -10.76
CA SER A 163 3.84 -16.60 -11.89
C SER A 163 3.61 -17.48 -13.12
N ILE A 164 2.49 -18.19 -13.12
CA ILE A 164 2.08 -19.06 -14.25
C ILE A 164 2.05 -18.27 -15.57
N GLN A 165 1.71 -17.00 -15.51
CA GLN A 165 1.66 -16.12 -16.69
C GLN A 165 3.04 -15.86 -17.32
N ASN A 166 4.11 -15.86 -16.54
CA ASN A 166 5.47 -15.61 -17.00
C ASN A 166 6.30 -16.90 -17.19
N GLY A 167 5.72 -18.07 -16.92
CA GLY A 167 6.43 -19.36 -17.01
C GLY A 167 7.59 -19.51 -16.01
N GLU A 168 7.64 -18.69 -14.98
CA GLU A 168 8.71 -18.70 -13.98
C GLU A 168 8.35 -19.63 -12.83
N SER A 169 9.30 -20.49 -12.45
CA SER A 169 9.14 -21.34 -11.27
C SER A 169 9.20 -20.51 -9.98
N TYR A 170 8.49 -20.97 -8.95
CA TYR A 170 8.52 -20.41 -7.60
C TYR A 170 9.94 -20.10 -7.11
N TYR A 171 10.88 -21.01 -7.37
CA TYR A 171 12.29 -20.89 -6.99
C TYR A 171 12.97 -19.65 -7.60
N ILE A 172 12.76 -19.36 -8.88
CA ILE A 172 13.35 -18.19 -9.55
C ILE A 172 12.77 -16.89 -9.02
N VAL A 173 11.46 -16.85 -8.75
CA VAL A 173 10.79 -15.67 -8.17
C VAL A 173 11.35 -15.40 -6.77
N GLU A 174 11.57 -16.43 -5.97
CA GLU A 174 12.13 -16.32 -4.63
C GLU A 174 13.58 -15.80 -4.67
N ILE A 175 14.44 -16.37 -5.53
CA ILE A 175 15.83 -15.90 -5.71
C ILE A 175 15.87 -14.42 -6.13
N ARG A 176 15.03 -14.01 -7.07
CA ARG A 176 14.97 -12.60 -7.49
C ARG A 176 14.52 -11.67 -6.36
N SER A 177 13.58 -12.14 -5.53
CA SER A 177 13.13 -11.37 -4.37
C SER A 177 14.26 -11.19 -3.34
N LEU A 178 14.98 -12.26 -3.03
CA LEU A 178 16.12 -12.22 -2.12
C LEU A 178 17.26 -11.35 -2.68
N LYS A 179 17.59 -11.51 -3.97
CA LYS A 179 18.59 -10.67 -4.63
C LYS A 179 18.24 -9.17 -4.51
N ARG A 180 16.99 -8.79 -4.78
CA ARG A 180 16.53 -7.40 -4.64
C ARG A 180 16.72 -6.86 -3.23
N ILE A 181 16.50 -7.68 -2.20
CA ILE A 181 16.73 -7.31 -0.79
C ILE A 181 18.22 -7.08 -0.54
N LEU A 182 19.08 -8.00 -1.01
CA LEU A 182 20.53 -7.88 -0.83
C LEU A 182 21.11 -6.68 -1.58
N ASP A 183 20.71 -6.46 -2.82
CA ASP A 183 21.12 -5.30 -3.63
C ASP A 183 20.73 -3.98 -2.93
N ALA A 184 19.50 -3.91 -2.38
CA ALA A 184 19.04 -2.75 -1.63
C ALA A 184 19.84 -2.53 -0.34
N ALA A 185 20.17 -3.59 0.39
CA ALA A 185 20.95 -3.49 1.62
C ALA A 185 22.38 -2.99 1.39
N GLN A 186 22.95 -3.22 0.18
CA GLN A 186 24.30 -2.76 -0.18
C GLN A 186 24.34 -1.35 -0.76
N THR A 187 23.30 -0.92 -1.45
CA THR A 187 23.30 0.30 -2.25
C THR A 187 22.57 1.48 -1.61
N GLU A 188 21.68 1.22 -0.64
CA GLU A 188 20.80 2.21 -0.09
C GLU A 188 21.46 3.01 1.05
N THR A 189 21.18 4.31 1.06
CA THR A 189 21.56 5.20 2.17
C THR A 189 20.61 5.12 3.36
N ALA A 190 19.35 4.72 3.11
CA ALA A 190 18.35 4.52 4.16
C ALA A 190 18.37 3.06 4.67
N PRO A 191 18.10 2.85 5.97
CA PRO A 191 18.06 1.50 6.53
C PRO A 191 17.02 0.62 5.84
N VAL A 192 17.38 -0.64 5.59
CA VAL A 192 16.51 -1.63 4.95
C VAL A 192 15.90 -2.52 6.03
N LEU A 193 14.57 -2.66 6.01
CA LEU A 193 13.83 -3.61 6.82
C LEU A 193 13.26 -4.69 5.90
N SER A 194 13.76 -5.91 6.03
CA SER A 194 13.32 -7.03 5.19
C SER A 194 12.63 -8.12 6.00
N PHE A 195 11.57 -8.68 5.42
CA PHE A 195 10.82 -9.80 5.98
C PHE A 195 10.90 -10.98 5.04
N VAL A 196 11.49 -12.06 5.50
CA VAL A 196 11.68 -13.29 4.72
C VAL A 196 11.04 -14.45 5.49
N ASP A 197 10.11 -15.15 4.86
CA ASP A 197 9.45 -16.34 5.42
C ASP A 197 9.82 -17.56 4.56
N GLU A 198 10.36 -18.60 5.22
CA GLU A 198 10.75 -19.88 4.60
C GLU A 198 11.71 -19.73 3.39
N VAL A 199 12.99 -19.42 3.66
CA VAL A 199 14.03 -19.26 2.62
C VAL A 199 14.13 -20.49 1.71
N LEU A 200 14.04 -20.28 0.39
CA LEU A 200 14.25 -21.26 -0.68
C LEU A 200 13.44 -22.56 -0.50
N ARG A 201 12.13 -22.40 -0.35
CA ARG A 201 11.19 -23.50 -0.14
C ARG A 201 11.16 -24.50 -1.30
N GLY A 202 11.47 -24.04 -2.51
CA GLY A 202 11.41 -24.84 -3.76
C GLY A 202 12.62 -25.72 -4.02
N THR A 203 13.64 -25.76 -3.12
CA THR A 203 14.86 -26.57 -3.34
C THR A 203 15.10 -27.57 -2.22
N ASN A 204 16.16 -28.40 -2.40
CA ASN A 204 16.55 -29.42 -1.44
C ASN A 204 17.12 -28.81 -0.14
N THR A 205 17.15 -29.62 0.94
CA THR A 205 17.53 -29.14 2.27
C THR A 205 18.98 -28.65 2.35
N VAL A 206 19.90 -29.26 1.60
CA VAL A 206 21.34 -28.91 1.64
C VAL A 206 21.54 -27.52 1.00
N GLU A 207 20.93 -27.28 -0.17
CA GLU A 207 20.99 -25.99 -0.84
C GLU A 207 20.32 -24.89 -0.01
N ARG A 208 19.19 -25.20 0.63
CA ARG A 208 18.51 -24.26 1.55
C ARG A 208 19.40 -23.80 2.70
N ILE A 209 20.10 -24.75 3.35
CA ILE A 209 21.00 -24.45 4.46
C ILE A 209 22.16 -23.59 3.96
N ALA A 210 22.81 -24.00 2.85
CA ALA A 210 23.93 -23.25 2.27
C ALA A 210 23.54 -21.80 1.92
N ALA A 211 22.40 -21.61 1.23
CA ALA A 211 21.94 -20.30 0.86
C ALA A 211 21.50 -19.44 2.06
N ALA A 212 20.79 -20.03 3.02
CA ALA A 212 20.40 -19.33 4.24
C ALA A 212 21.61 -18.83 5.04
N THR A 213 22.69 -19.63 5.10
CA THR A 213 23.95 -19.27 5.79
C THR A 213 24.67 -18.09 5.11
N GLN A 214 24.49 -17.93 3.79
CA GLN A 214 25.10 -16.81 3.05
C GLN A 214 24.26 -15.52 3.09
N ILE A 215 22.97 -15.64 3.35
CA ILE A 215 22.02 -14.49 3.39
C ILE A 215 21.99 -13.87 4.79
N LEU A 216 22.16 -14.66 5.84
CA LEU A 216 22.19 -14.26 7.26
C LEU A 216 23.56 -13.77 7.70
#